data_d0af0543cbcb24d4ebb16bde63725392
#
_entry.id   d0af0543cbcb24d4ebb16bde63725392
#
_cell.length_a   1.000
_cell.length_b   1.000
_cell.length_c   1.000
_cell.angle_alpha   90.00
_cell.angle_beta   90.00
_cell.angle_gamma   90.00
#
_symmetry.space_group_name_H-M   'P 1'
#
loop_
_entity.id
_entity.type
_entity.pdbx_description
1 polymer ?
#
loop_
_entity_poly.entity_id
_entity_poly.type
_entity_poly.pdbx_seq_one_letter_code
_entity_poly.pdbx_strand_id
1 'polypeptide(L)'
;MESLKDKVVYQIYPKSFRDSDGDGCGDLRGIIEKLDYLKWLGVDYVWSTPFFLSPQRDNGYDIADYYQVDPAFGTMEDAEELIREAGKRGIGIMFDMVFNHTSTEHEWFKKALAGDREYQDYYIFREGEPENPPTNWESKFGGSAWEYVPSLKKWYLHLFDRTQADLNWENSKVREELKNVIRFWKEKGVRGFRFDVVNLISKPEVFENDDRGDGRRFYTDGPHVHEYLKELVRDTEIGGMITVGEMSSTSIENCIRYTNPQEKELAMCFHFHHLKVDYKNGDKWEIQPADYRKLKELFVSWQEGMEKNGGWEAVFWCNHDQPRAVSRFGDDKKYWKESAKMLAGAIHMMRGTPYIFQGEELGMTNAGYTDISQYRDVESTNYYQIMLERGKTKEEALHILNERSRDNGRTPMQWNGGENAGFTSGRPWISLPDNYKTINVEAEMADEDSILYYYRRLIAIRKEEPAVAEGSIEFIETSDPQILAYRRILGEDEILAIHNFGSEEKAVPPACKEGAYSLLLGNYKSDAEGVPDKLKAYESVIL
;
A
#
# COMPACT_ATOMS: atom_id res chain seq x y z
N MET A 1 2.38 -26.56 1.36
CA MET A 1 2.24 -25.11 1.11
C MET A 1 3.58 -24.47 1.42
N GLU A 2 4.12 -23.69 0.51
CA GLU A 2 5.33 -22.89 0.78
C GLU A 2 5.01 -21.89 1.90
N SER A 3 5.93 -21.70 2.86
CA SER A 3 5.73 -20.69 3.91
C SER A 3 5.69 -19.31 3.26
N LEU A 4 4.71 -18.47 3.64
CA LEU A 4 4.63 -17.07 3.20
C LEU A 4 5.28 -16.12 4.20
N LYS A 5 5.74 -16.64 5.34
CA LYS A 5 6.23 -15.83 6.46
C LYS A 5 7.66 -15.31 6.24
N ASP A 6 8.47 -16.03 5.46
CA ASP A 6 9.83 -15.64 5.07
C ASP A 6 9.87 -14.74 3.80
N LYS A 7 8.72 -14.53 3.16
CA LYS A 7 8.63 -13.77 1.90
C LYS A 7 8.66 -12.27 2.13
N VAL A 8 9.17 -11.57 1.10
CA VAL A 8 9.17 -10.11 1.00
C VAL A 8 8.58 -9.73 -0.35
N VAL A 9 7.66 -8.77 -0.33
CA VAL A 9 6.96 -8.27 -1.52
C VAL A 9 7.47 -6.87 -1.87
N TYR A 10 7.74 -6.64 -3.15
CA TYR A 10 8.08 -5.32 -3.67
C TYR A 10 6.91 -4.79 -4.49
N GLN A 11 6.42 -3.61 -4.15
CA GLN A 11 5.34 -2.98 -4.88
C GLN A 11 5.87 -2.08 -5.99
N ILE A 12 5.39 -2.31 -7.20
CA ILE A 12 5.64 -1.48 -8.37
C ILE A 12 4.38 -0.66 -8.72
N TYR A 13 4.58 0.63 -8.95
CA TYR A 13 3.64 1.52 -9.63
C TYR A 13 4.13 1.65 -11.08
N PRO A 14 3.57 0.85 -12.04
CA PRO A 14 4.12 0.68 -13.39
C PRO A 14 4.40 2.01 -14.07
N LYS A 15 3.45 2.93 -14.00
CA LYS A 15 3.48 4.26 -14.63
C LYS A 15 4.74 5.08 -14.28
N SER A 16 5.36 4.78 -13.12
CA SER A 16 6.53 5.51 -12.60
C SER A 16 7.74 4.63 -12.32
N PHE A 17 7.78 3.39 -12.79
CA PHE A 17 8.90 2.50 -12.49
C PHE A 17 10.03 2.61 -13.53
N ARG A 18 9.75 2.33 -14.80
CA ARG A 18 10.70 2.46 -15.91
C ARG A 18 9.93 2.55 -17.23
N ASP A 19 10.22 3.55 -18.01
CA ASP A 19 9.70 3.75 -19.36
C ASP A 19 10.72 3.18 -20.36
N SER A 20 10.31 2.20 -21.16
CA SER A 20 11.17 1.51 -22.11
C SER A 20 11.12 2.12 -23.52
N ASP A 21 10.03 2.80 -23.89
CA ASP A 21 9.80 3.32 -25.25
C ASP A 21 9.94 4.84 -25.37
N GLY A 22 10.03 5.56 -24.26
CA GLY A 22 10.31 6.99 -24.20
C GLY A 22 9.09 7.89 -24.36
N ASP A 23 7.88 7.37 -24.12
CA ASP A 23 6.65 8.18 -24.16
C ASP A 23 6.42 9.02 -22.89
N GLY A 24 7.20 8.75 -21.84
CA GLY A 24 7.14 9.41 -20.53
C GLY A 24 6.35 8.67 -19.47
N CYS A 25 5.76 7.54 -19.81
CA CYS A 25 5.02 6.64 -18.92
C CYS A 25 5.79 5.33 -18.75
N GLY A 26 5.90 4.83 -17.54
CA GLY A 26 6.50 3.51 -17.30
C GLY A 26 5.60 2.40 -17.82
N ASP A 27 6.21 1.28 -18.20
CA ASP A 27 5.55 0.18 -18.90
C ASP A 27 6.00 -1.20 -18.44
N LEU A 28 5.33 -2.27 -18.91
CA LEU A 28 5.64 -3.65 -18.54
C LEU A 28 7.03 -4.10 -19.01
N ARG A 29 7.50 -3.62 -20.17
CA ARG A 29 8.86 -3.90 -20.65
C ARG A 29 9.92 -3.26 -19.77
N GLY A 30 9.66 -2.04 -19.30
CA GLY A 30 10.51 -1.37 -18.32
C GLY A 30 10.61 -2.14 -17.00
N ILE A 31 9.53 -2.80 -16.55
CA ILE A 31 9.59 -3.70 -15.40
C ILE A 31 10.47 -4.91 -15.71
N ILE A 32 10.33 -5.53 -16.89
CA ILE A 32 11.14 -6.66 -17.31
C ILE A 32 12.64 -6.30 -17.33
N GLU A 33 13.01 -5.10 -17.83
CA GLU A 33 14.39 -4.60 -17.83
C GLU A 33 15.02 -4.53 -16.43
N LYS A 34 14.20 -4.39 -15.38
CA LYS A 34 14.64 -4.20 -13.99
C LYS A 34 14.48 -5.43 -13.10
N LEU A 35 14.06 -6.57 -13.64
CA LEU A 35 13.89 -7.80 -12.86
C LEU A 35 15.21 -8.28 -12.23
N ASP A 36 16.36 -8.06 -12.86
CA ASP A 36 17.66 -8.44 -12.30
C ASP A 36 18.03 -7.58 -11.08
N TYR A 37 17.65 -6.30 -11.05
CA TYR A 37 17.75 -5.45 -9.87
C TYR A 37 16.89 -5.99 -8.71
N LEU A 38 15.64 -6.35 -8.98
CA LEU A 38 14.74 -6.92 -7.98
C LEU A 38 15.24 -8.27 -7.45
N LYS A 39 15.79 -9.10 -8.34
CA LYS A 39 16.44 -10.35 -7.96
C LYS A 39 17.66 -10.10 -7.07
N TRP A 40 18.50 -9.12 -7.41
CA TRP A 40 19.67 -8.74 -6.61
C TRP A 40 19.26 -8.19 -5.23
N LEU A 41 18.19 -7.40 -5.15
CA LEU A 41 17.65 -6.91 -3.89
C LEU A 41 17.17 -8.06 -2.99
N GLY A 42 16.67 -9.16 -3.60
CA GLY A 42 16.32 -10.39 -2.91
C GLY A 42 14.84 -10.56 -2.62
N VAL A 43 13.97 -9.79 -3.26
CA VAL A 43 12.50 -9.90 -3.09
C VAL A 43 11.96 -11.19 -3.72
N ASP A 44 10.86 -11.68 -3.17
CA ASP A 44 10.24 -12.94 -3.58
C ASP A 44 9.04 -12.73 -4.50
N TYR A 45 8.33 -11.64 -4.30
CA TYR A 45 7.16 -11.28 -5.09
C TYR A 45 7.22 -9.81 -5.52
N VAL A 46 6.63 -9.55 -6.68
CA VAL A 46 6.36 -8.21 -7.19
C VAL A 46 4.84 -8.03 -7.27
N TRP A 47 4.32 -7.07 -6.53
CA TRP A 47 2.95 -6.60 -6.68
C TRP A 47 2.95 -5.39 -7.62
N SER A 48 2.26 -5.52 -8.75
CA SER A 48 1.98 -4.41 -9.67
C SER A 48 0.62 -3.81 -9.36
N THR A 49 0.56 -2.48 -9.22
CA THR A 49 -0.73 -1.76 -9.27
C THR A 49 -1.38 -1.96 -10.64
N PRO A 50 -2.70 -1.67 -10.82
CA PRO A 50 -3.40 -2.04 -12.04
C PRO A 50 -2.76 -1.47 -13.30
N PHE A 51 -2.63 -2.30 -14.33
CA PHE A 51 -2.24 -1.95 -15.70
C PHE A 51 -3.26 -2.45 -16.73
N PHE A 52 -4.45 -2.85 -16.26
CA PHE A 52 -5.57 -3.23 -17.11
C PHE A 52 -6.13 -2.03 -17.85
N LEU A 53 -6.89 -2.28 -18.92
CA LEU A 53 -7.51 -1.23 -19.72
C LEU A 53 -8.31 -0.27 -18.82
N SER A 54 -7.95 1.01 -18.86
CA SER A 54 -8.52 2.04 -17.99
C SER A 54 -8.50 3.40 -18.66
N PRO A 55 -9.52 4.25 -18.51
CA PRO A 55 -9.44 5.65 -18.90
C PRO A 55 -8.49 6.49 -18.04
N GLN A 56 -7.82 5.90 -17.04
CA GLN A 56 -6.78 6.49 -16.19
C GLN A 56 -7.24 7.72 -15.36
N ARG A 57 -8.52 7.81 -15.05
CA ARG A 57 -9.06 8.91 -14.22
C ARG A 57 -8.61 8.81 -12.77
N ASP A 58 -8.48 7.59 -12.26
CA ASP A 58 -7.84 7.27 -10.98
C ASP A 58 -6.61 6.37 -11.20
N ASN A 59 -5.81 6.71 -12.23
CA ASN A 59 -4.52 6.09 -12.51
C ASN A 59 -4.52 4.55 -12.53
N GLY A 60 -5.55 3.95 -13.15
CA GLY A 60 -5.69 2.51 -13.33
C GLY A 60 -6.67 1.83 -12.37
N TYR A 61 -7.07 2.48 -11.26
CA TYR A 61 -8.08 1.94 -10.34
C TYR A 61 -9.53 2.12 -10.86
N ASP A 62 -9.71 2.69 -12.03
CA ASP A 62 -10.96 2.78 -12.80
C ASP A 62 -10.89 1.82 -14.00
N ILE A 63 -11.05 0.50 -13.73
CA ILE A 63 -10.85 -0.56 -14.73
C ILE A 63 -12.04 -0.61 -15.70
N ALA A 64 -11.75 -0.54 -17.01
CA ALA A 64 -12.72 -0.68 -18.10
C ALA A 64 -12.79 -2.10 -18.68
N ASP A 65 -11.72 -2.89 -18.56
CA ASP A 65 -11.69 -4.30 -18.95
C ASP A 65 -10.57 -5.02 -18.16
N TYR A 66 -10.94 -6.07 -17.42
CA TYR A 66 -10.01 -6.87 -16.62
C TYR A 66 -9.16 -7.85 -17.42
N TYR A 67 -9.53 -8.11 -18.69
CA TYR A 67 -8.89 -9.10 -19.55
C TYR A 67 -7.93 -8.49 -20.56
N GLN A 68 -7.83 -7.15 -20.60
CA GLN A 68 -6.97 -6.42 -21.51
C GLN A 68 -5.93 -5.62 -20.75
N VAL A 69 -4.72 -5.57 -21.31
CA VAL A 69 -3.67 -4.66 -20.88
C VAL A 69 -3.93 -3.29 -21.50
N ASP A 70 -3.81 -2.23 -20.71
CA ASP A 70 -3.91 -0.85 -21.22
C ASP A 70 -2.74 -0.59 -22.18
N PRO A 71 -3.00 -0.10 -23.40
CA PRO A 71 -1.95 0.19 -24.38
C PRO A 71 -0.84 1.12 -23.88
N ALA A 72 -1.11 1.97 -22.88
CA ALA A 72 -0.10 2.80 -22.24
C ALA A 72 0.96 1.99 -21.44
N PHE A 73 0.66 0.73 -21.09
CA PHE A 73 1.58 -0.12 -20.36
C PHE A 73 2.15 -1.26 -21.21
N GLY A 74 1.64 -1.47 -22.42
CA GLY A 74 2.09 -2.53 -23.32
C GLY A 74 0.97 -3.43 -23.83
N THR A 75 1.29 -4.69 -24.06
CA THR A 75 0.40 -5.68 -24.65
C THR A 75 0.16 -6.87 -23.71
N MET A 76 -0.77 -7.76 -24.07
CA MET A 76 -0.97 -9.02 -23.35
C MET A 76 0.30 -9.89 -23.39
N GLU A 77 1.00 -9.89 -24.51
CA GLU A 77 2.27 -10.60 -24.69
C GLU A 77 3.35 -10.09 -23.73
N ASP A 78 3.37 -8.76 -23.48
CA ASP A 78 4.29 -8.15 -22.51
C ASP A 78 3.96 -8.57 -21.08
N ALA A 79 2.67 -8.67 -20.73
CA ALA A 79 2.25 -9.17 -19.42
C ALA A 79 2.63 -10.64 -19.21
N GLU A 80 2.42 -11.50 -20.22
CA GLU A 80 2.82 -12.90 -20.20
C GLU A 80 4.36 -13.05 -20.16
N GLU A 81 5.10 -12.17 -20.86
CA GLU A 81 6.55 -12.13 -20.80
C GLU A 81 7.04 -11.72 -19.41
N LEU A 82 6.44 -10.72 -18.78
CA LEU A 82 6.76 -10.31 -17.41
C LEU A 82 6.60 -11.47 -16.42
N ILE A 83 5.48 -12.18 -16.47
CA ILE A 83 5.21 -13.34 -15.61
C ILE A 83 6.28 -14.43 -15.82
N ARG A 84 6.60 -14.73 -17.07
CA ARG A 84 7.60 -15.76 -17.44
C ARG A 84 9.00 -15.38 -17.00
N GLU A 85 9.44 -14.14 -17.29
CA GLU A 85 10.80 -13.67 -16.97
C GLU A 85 11.02 -13.49 -15.46
N ALA A 86 10.01 -13.04 -14.72
CA ALA A 86 10.03 -13.02 -13.26
C ALA A 86 10.14 -14.44 -12.69
N GLY A 87 9.33 -15.38 -13.21
CA GLY A 87 9.36 -16.78 -12.80
C GLY A 87 10.73 -17.46 -12.99
N LYS A 88 11.45 -17.16 -14.09
CA LYS A 88 12.84 -17.64 -14.30
C LYS A 88 13.83 -17.16 -13.23
N ARG A 89 13.54 -16.03 -12.61
CA ARG A 89 14.34 -15.42 -11.52
C ARG A 89 13.89 -15.85 -10.12
N GLY A 90 12.84 -16.67 -10.05
CA GLY A 90 12.22 -17.09 -8.79
C GLY A 90 11.35 -15.99 -8.14
N ILE A 91 10.93 -15.01 -8.92
CA ILE A 91 10.05 -13.93 -8.47
C ILE A 91 8.60 -14.23 -8.88
N GLY A 92 7.69 -14.27 -7.92
CA GLY A 92 6.25 -14.39 -8.18
C GLY A 92 5.66 -13.03 -8.56
N ILE A 93 4.72 -13.01 -9.52
CA ILE A 93 3.98 -11.80 -9.85
C ILE A 93 2.62 -11.82 -9.16
N MET A 94 2.28 -10.70 -8.52
CA MET A 94 0.98 -10.44 -7.89
C MET A 94 0.25 -9.33 -8.65
N PHE A 95 -1.02 -9.56 -8.97
CA PHE A 95 -1.85 -8.56 -9.63
C PHE A 95 -2.85 -7.94 -8.66
N ASP A 96 -3.19 -6.69 -8.95
CA ASP A 96 -4.14 -5.89 -8.16
C ASP A 96 -5.56 -6.08 -8.70
N MET A 97 -6.45 -6.57 -7.85
CA MET A 97 -7.84 -6.85 -8.19
C MET A 97 -8.76 -5.80 -7.58
N VAL A 98 -9.18 -4.86 -8.41
CA VAL A 98 -10.12 -3.80 -8.04
C VAL A 98 -11.54 -4.32 -8.23
N PHE A 99 -12.09 -4.93 -7.19
CA PHE A 99 -13.37 -5.64 -7.26
C PHE A 99 -14.52 -4.96 -6.53
N ASN A 100 -14.26 -3.83 -5.87
CA ASN A 100 -15.34 -3.02 -5.29
C ASN A 100 -16.14 -2.26 -6.35
N HIS A 101 -15.52 -1.84 -7.45
CA HIS A 101 -16.11 -0.99 -8.49
C HIS A 101 -15.45 -1.24 -9.85
N THR A 102 -16.07 -0.74 -10.89
CA THR A 102 -15.46 -0.62 -12.23
C THR A 102 -15.46 0.82 -12.70
N SER A 103 -14.70 1.11 -13.76
CA SER A 103 -14.90 2.35 -14.52
C SER A 103 -16.32 2.46 -15.05
N THR A 104 -16.84 3.68 -15.15
CA THR A 104 -18.07 3.96 -15.92
C THR A 104 -17.90 3.71 -17.43
N GLU A 105 -16.65 3.53 -17.89
CA GLU A 105 -16.34 3.09 -19.26
C GLU A 105 -16.34 1.57 -19.44
N HIS A 106 -16.53 0.79 -18.36
CA HIS A 106 -16.66 -0.66 -18.45
C HIS A 106 -17.90 -1.05 -19.26
N GLU A 107 -17.79 -2.08 -20.08
CA GLU A 107 -18.87 -2.54 -20.95
C GLU A 107 -20.16 -2.87 -20.16
N TRP A 108 -20.04 -3.42 -18.97
CA TRP A 108 -21.20 -3.70 -18.09
C TRP A 108 -21.93 -2.41 -17.72
N PHE A 109 -21.21 -1.35 -17.36
CA PHE A 109 -21.83 -0.08 -16.97
C PHE A 109 -22.45 0.64 -18.17
N LYS A 110 -21.82 0.58 -19.35
CA LYS A 110 -22.38 1.13 -20.60
C LYS A 110 -23.71 0.45 -20.96
N LYS A 111 -23.79 -0.87 -20.82
CA LYS A 111 -25.05 -1.61 -21.01
C LYS A 111 -26.10 -1.23 -19.97
N ALA A 112 -25.71 -1.08 -18.72
CA ALA A 112 -26.60 -0.60 -17.65
C ALA A 112 -27.20 0.77 -17.98
N LEU A 113 -26.37 1.73 -18.45
CA LEU A 113 -26.82 3.06 -18.88
C LEU A 113 -27.70 3.01 -20.13
N ALA A 114 -27.52 2.04 -21.03
CA ALA A 114 -28.35 1.81 -22.20
C ALA A 114 -29.74 1.21 -21.86
N GLY A 115 -29.99 0.92 -20.57
CA GLY A 115 -31.28 0.43 -20.09
C GLY A 115 -31.36 -1.09 -19.93
N ASP A 116 -30.26 -1.82 -20.11
CA ASP A 116 -30.24 -3.27 -19.90
C ASP A 116 -30.36 -3.57 -18.39
N ARG A 117 -31.49 -4.20 -18.03
CA ARG A 117 -31.84 -4.47 -16.62
C ARG A 117 -30.92 -5.48 -15.96
N GLU A 118 -30.39 -6.44 -16.71
CA GLU A 118 -29.43 -7.41 -16.17
C GLU A 118 -28.15 -6.70 -15.73
N TYR A 119 -27.61 -5.80 -16.54
CA TYR A 119 -26.42 -5.04 -16.21
C TYR A 119 -26.68 -3.90 -15.22
N GLN A 120 -27.91 -3.38 -15.13
CA GLN A 120 -28.26 -2.49 -14.02
C GLN A 120 -28.15 -3.19 -12.66
N ASP A 121 -28.45 -4.50 -12.60
CA ASP A 121 -28.31 -5.30 -11.38
C ASP A 121 -26.85 -5.66 -11.04
N TYR A 122 -25.91 -5.40 -11.94
CA TYR A 122 -24.47 -5.53 -11.68
C TYR A 122 -23.94 -4.40 -10.77
N TYR A 123 -24.67 -3.29 -10.69
CA TYR A 123 -24.29 -2.10 -9.94
C TYR A 123 -25.37 -1.73 -8.92
N ILE A 124 -25.02 -0.83 -8.03
CA ILE A 124 -25.96 -0.38 -7.00
C ILE A 124 -26.71 0.86 -7.50
N PHE A 125 -27.85 0.64 -8.12
CA PHE A 125 -28.78 1.68 -8.55
C PHE A 125 -29.93 1.85 -7.57
N ARG A 126 -30.41 3.11 -7.41
CA ARG A 126 -31.62 3.45 -6.65
C ARG A 126 -32.45 4.45 -7.43
N GLU A 127 -33.76 4.25 -7.47
CA GLU A 127 -34.70 5.21 -8.05
C GLU A 127 -34.78 6.47 -7.19
N GLY A 128 -35.00 7.64 -7.80
CA GLY A 128 -35.14 8.90 -7.07
C GLY A 128 -35.17 10.12 -7.97
N GLU A 129 -35.43 11.28 -7.36
CA GLU A 129 -35.45 12.58 -8.04
C GLU A 129 -34.05 13.22 -7.97
N PRO A 130 -33.69 14.10 -8.94
CA PRO A 130 -32.34 14.68 -9.06
C PRO A 130 -31.82 15.40 -7.83
N GLU A 131 -32.71 15.99 -7.01
CA GLU A 131 -32.34 16.77 -5.81
C GLU A 131 -32.24 15.90 -4.54
N ASN A 132 -32.64 14.63 -4.61
CA ASN A 132 -32.78 13.78 -3.44
C ASN A 132 -31.92 12.51 -3.59
N PRO A 133 -30.62 12.56 -3.29
CA PRO A 133 -29.79 11.35 -3.28
C PRO A 133 -30.29 10.32 -2.27
N PRO A 134 -30.13 9.01 -2.52
CA PRO A 134 -30.64 7.94 -1.65
C PRO A 134 -30.19 8.02 -0.20
N THR A 135 -28.98 8.52 0.04
CA THR A 135 -28.42 8.77 1.37
C THR A 135 -27.51 10.00 1.35
N ASN A 136 -27.14 10.47 2.54
CA ASN A 136 -26.15 11.54 2.71
C ASN A 136 -24.69 11.05 2.71
N TRP A 137 -24.42 9.86 2.19
CA TRP A 137 -23.06 9.33 2.19
C TRP A 137 -22.13 10.18 1.32
N GLU A 138 -20.88 10.27 1.78
CA GLU A 138 -19.83 11.02 1.09
C GLU A 138 -18.85 10.08 0.38
N SER A 139 -18.41 10.51 -0.80
CA SER A 139 -17.32 9.89 -1.52
C SER A 139 -15.99 10.06 -0.75
N LYS A 140 -15.11 9.07 -0.80
CA LYS A 140 -13.77 9.15 -0.23
C LYS A 140 -12.90 10.23 -0.91
N PHE A 141 -13.27 10.64 -2.11
CA PHE A 141 -12.62 11.73 -2.86
C PHE A 141 -13.37 13.07 -2.77
N GLY A 142 -14.33 13.16 -1.85
CA GLY A 142 -15.12 14.35 -1.57
C GLY A 142 -16.43 14.43 -2.36
N GLY A 143 -17.41 15.11 -1.79
CA GLY A 143 -18.75 15.25 -2.36
C GLY A 143 -19.65 14.04 -2.10
N SER A 144 -20.82 14.02 -2.77
CA SER A 144 -21.80 12.93 -2.63
C SER A 144 -21.23 11.60 -3.12
N ALA A 145 -21.60 10.49 -2.46
CA ALA A 145 -21.33 9.13 -2.95
C ALA A 145 -22.36 8.64 -3.99
N TRP A 146 -23.25 9.50 -4.44
CA TRP A 146 -24.30 9.17 -5.39
C TRP A 146 -24.27 10.12 -6.59
N GLU A 147 -24.35 9.55 -7.80
CA GLU A 147 -24.46 10.32 -9.06
C GLU A 147 -25.78 9.99 -9.75
N TYR A 148 -26.49 11.02 -10.21
CA TYR A 148 -27.80 10.89 -10.85
C TYR A 148 -27.66 10.65 -12.36
N VAL A 149 -28.41 9.66 -12.87
CA VAL A 149 -28.49 9.35 -14.29
C VAL A 149 -29.86 9.79 -14.83
N PRO A 150 -29.98 10.95 -15.50
CA PRO A 150 -31.28 11.50 -15.94
C PRO A 150 -32.05 10.56 -16.88
N SER A 151 -31.36 9.84 -17.76
CA SER A 151 -31.98 8.92 -18.73
C SER A 151 -32.66 7.73 -18.06
N LEU A 152 -32.19 7.29 -16.90
CA LEU A 152 -32.74 6.17 -16.15
C LEU A 152 -33.64 6.60 -15.00
N LYS A 153 -33.60 7.87 -14.61
CA LYS A 153 -34.19 8.43 -13.36
C LYS A 153 -33.72 7.64 -12.12
N LYS A 154 -32.43 7.35 -12.09
CA LYS A 154 -31.79 6.57 -11.02
C LYS A 154 -30.50 7.22 -10.59
N TRP A 155 -30.12 6.95 -9.35
CA TRP A 155 -28.83 7.21 -8.79
C TRP A 155 -27.99 5.93 -8.82
N TYR A 156 -26.68 6.02 -9.05
CA TYR A 156 -25.75 4.92 -8.78
C TYR A 156 -24.77 5.31 -7.66
N LEU A 157 -24.35 4.29 -6.90
CA LEU A 157 -23.37 4.46 -5.83
C LEU A 157 -21.95 4.49 -6.40
N HIS A 158 -21.13 5.40 -5.88
CA HIS A 158 -19.68 5.46 -6.09
C HIS A 158 -18.99 5.89 -4.80
N LEU A 159 -18.33 4.98 -4.12
CA LEU A 159 -17.60 5.29 -2.88
C LEU A 159 -16.30 6.06 -3.14
N PHE A 160 -15.81 6.09 -4.37
CA PHE A 160 -14.63 6.81 -4.85
C PHE A 160 -15.03 7.86 -5.88
N ASP A 161 -14.27 8.02 -6.97
CA ASP A 161 -14.65 8.99 -7.99
C ASP A 161 -16.01 8.63 -8.64
N ARG A 162 -16.75 9.64 -9.08
CA ARG A 162 -18.02 9.43 -9.81
C ARG A 162 -17.87 8.57 -11.09
N THR A 163 -16.64 8.41 -11.58
CA THR A 163 -16.33 7.53 -12.71
C THR A 163 -16.02 6.09 -12.30
N GLN A 164 -16.19 5.74 -11.01
CA GLN A 164 -15.93 4.42 -10.42
C GLN A 164 -17.21 3.88 -9.77
N ALA A 165 -18.08 3.24 -10.56
CA ALA A 165 -19.37 2.74 -10.10
C ALA A 165 -19.22 1.46 -9.26
N ASP A 166 -19.81 1.44 -8.05
CA ASP A 166 -19.75 0.31 -7.12
C ASP A 166 -20.53 -0.91 -7.62
N LEU A 167 -19.89 -2.07 -7.59
CA LEU A 167 -20.45 -3.35 -7.99
C LEU A 167 -21.42 -3.91 -6.94
N ASN A 168 -22.45 -4.58 -7.40
CA ASN A 168 -23.43 -5.28 -6.59
C ASN A 168 -23.00 -6.73 -6.32
N TRP A 169 -22.28 -6.97 -5.24
CA TRP A 169 -21.82 -8.31 -4.85
C TRP A 169 -22.93 -9.27 -4.37
N GLU A 170 -24.13 -8.78 -4.09
CA GLU A 170 -25.29 -9.65 -3.83
C GLU A 170 -25.66 -10.45 -5.09
N ASN A 171 -25.43 -9.88 -6.29
CA ASN A 171 -25.65 -10.55 -7.55
C ASN A 171 -24.60 -11.65 -7.78
N SER A 172 -25.04 -12.91 -7.79
CA SER A 172 -24.15 -14.07 -8.01
C SER A 172 -23.47 -14.06 -9.39
N LYS A 173 -24.05 -13.41 -10.40
CA LYS A 173 -23.42 -13.26 -11.72
C LYS A 173 -22.20 -12.36 -11.64
N VAL A 174 -22.28 -11.26 -10.89
CA VAL A 174 -21.13 -10.38 -10.63
C VAL A 174 -20.02 -11.18 -9.96
N ARG A 175 -20.34 -11.94 -8.91
CA ARG A 175 -19.33 -12.78 -8.25
C ARG A 175 -18.70 -13.81 -9.18
N GLU A 176 -19.49 -14.42 -10.09
CA GLU A 176 -18.95 -15.38 -11.06
C GLU A 176 -18.03 -14.71 -12.10
N GLU A 177 -18.39 -13.51 -12.59
CA GLU A 177 -17.52 -12.74 -13.49
C GLU A 177 -16.18 -12.41 -12.83
N LEU A 178 -16.18 -11.98 -11.57
CA LEU A 178 -14.95 -11.66 -10.84
C LEU A 178 -14.10 -12.92 -10.56
N LYS A 179 -14.74 -14.07 -10.29
CA LYS A 179 -14.04 -15.37 -10.21
C LYS A 179 -13.40 -15.76 -11.54
N ASN A 180 -14.05 -15.47 -12.67
CA ASN A 180 -13.48 -15.72 -14.01
C ASN A 180 -12.22 -14.86 -14.25
N VAL A 181 -12.20 -13.61 -13.81
CA VAL A 181 -10.99 -12.76 -13.87
C VAL A 181 -9.83 -13.40 -13.11
N ILE A 182 -10.06 -13.91 -11.90
CA ILE A 182 -9.02 -14.59 -11.11
C ILE A 182 -8.50 -15.84 -11.84
N ARG A 183 -9.42 -16.70 -12.35
CA ARG A 183 -9.04 -17.91 -13.09
C ARG A 183 -8.19 -17.59 -14.30
N PHE A 184 -8.60 -16.60 -15.08
CA PHE A 184 -7.88 -16.15 -16.29
C PHE A 184 -6.42 -15.76 -15.98
N TRP A 185 -6.18 -14.92 -14.99
CA TRP A 185 -4.82 -14.50 -14.65
C TRP A 185 -4.01 -15.59 -13.94
N LYS A 186 -4.66 -16.42 -13.13
CA LYS A 186 -4.04 -17.61 -12.54
C LYS A 186 -3.54 -18.59 -13.61
N GLU A 187 -4.34 -18.84 -14.66
CA GLU A 187 -3.96 -19.69 -15.80
C GLU A 187 -2.77 -19.13 -16.58
N LYS A 188 -2.63 -17.80 -16.64
CA LYS A 188 -1.45 -17.13 -17.23
C LYS A 188 -0.19 -17.19 -16.34
N GLY A 189 -0.29 -17.72 -15.12
CA GLY A 189 0.85 -17.96 -14.23
C GLY A 189 1.06 -16.90 -13.16
N VAL A 190 0.08 -16.02 -12.91
CA VAL A 190 0.09 -15.10 -11.75
C VAL A 190 0.15 -15.91 -10.47
N ARG A 191 0.99 -15.50 -9.52
CA ARG A 191 1.31 -16.24 -8.30
C ARG A 191 0.69 -15.64 -7.04
N GLY A 192 0.04 -14.49 -7.14
CA GLY A 192 -0.60 -13.83 -6.01
C GLY A 192 -1.59 -12.75 -6.44
N PHE A 193 -2.43 -12.35 -5.50
CA PHE A 193 -3.43 -11.31 -5.73
C PHE A 193 -3.50 -10.34 -4.55
N ARG A 194 -3.53 -9.05 -4.86
CA ARG A 194 -3.92 -8.01 -3.90
C ARG A 194 -5.35 -7.58 -4.23
N PHE A 195 -6.20 -7.55 -3.24
CA PHE A 195 -7.58 -7.13 -3.38
C PHE A 195 -7.76 -5.72 -2.83
N ASP A 196 -8.08 -4.80 -3.75
CA ASP A 196 -8.31 -3.39 -3.46
C ASP A 196 -9.55 -3.19 -2.61
N VAL A 197 -9.44 -2.44 -1.53
CA VAL A 197 -10.51 -2.08 -0.57
C VAL A 197 -11.55 -3.18 -0.35
N VAL A 198 -11.10 -4.41 -0.28
CA VAL A 198 -11.95 -5.60 -0.34
C VAL A 198 -12.95 -5.72 0.81
N ASN A 199 -12.72 -5.05 1.93
CA ASN A 199 -13.68 -5.00 3.03
C ASN A 199 -14.88 -4.06 2.80
N LEU A 200 -14.95 -3.41 1.63
CA LEU A 200 -16.05 -2.54 1.23
C LEU A 200 -17.04 -3.20 0.27
N ILE A 201 -16.78 -4.41 -0.22
CA ILE A 201 -17.57 -5.06 -1.27
C ILE A 201 -18.99 -5.42 -0.84
N SER A 202 -19.24 -5.68 0.45
CA SER A 202 -20.55 -6.02 0.97
C SER A 202 -21.26 -4.77 1.47
N LYS A 203 -22.34 -4.37 0.78
CA LYS A 203 -23.16 -3.21 1.16
C LYS A 203 -24.29 -3.65 2.09
N PRO A 204 -24.91 -2.73 2.86
CA PRO A 204 -26.06 -3.05 3.68
C PRO A 204 -27.31 -3.34 2.80
N GLU A 205 -28.22 -4.15 3.31
CA GLU A 205 -29.51 -4.40 2.65
C GLU A 205 -30.35 -3.13 2.53
N VAL A 206 -30.33 -2.31 3.59
CA VAL A 206 -31.06 -1.05 3.69
C VAL A 206 -30.09 0.12 3.72
N PHE A 207 -30.27 1.06 2.80
CA PHE A 207 -29.46 2.27 2.71
C PHE A 207 -30.10 3.38 3.53
N GLU A 208 -29.44 3.82 4.58
CA GLU A 208 -29.91 4.84 5.51
C GLU A 208 -28.92 6.01 5.57
N ASN A 209 -29.43 7.20 5.94
CA ASN A 209 -28.58 8.33 6.21
C ASN A 209 -27.66 8.08 7.40
N ASP A 210 -26.43 8.53 7.31
CA ASP A 210 -25.50 8.54 8.43
C ASP A 210 -25.60 9.86 9.19
N ASP A 211 -26.11 9.81 10.41
CA ASP A 211 -26.26 10.96 11.32
C ASP A 211 -24.96 11.28 12.09
N ARG A 212 -23.91 10.46 11.92
CA ARG A 212 -22.66 10.53 12.68
C ARG A 212 -21.41 10.67 11.82
N GLY A 213 -21.54 10.55 10.51
CA GLY A 213 -20.38 10.52 9.62
C GLY A 213 -20.73 10.50 8.14
N ASP A 214 -19.84 9.92 7.38
CA ASP A 214 -19.85 9.89 5.91
C ASP A 214 -20.44 8.60 5.30
N GLY A 215 -21.10 7.77 6.07
CA GLY A 215 -21.71 6.51 5.63
C GLY A 215 -20.82 5.29 5.81
N ARG A 216 -19.50 5.45 6.08
CA ARG A 216 -18.55 4.34 6.13
C ARG A 216 -18.92 3.21 7.09
N ARG A 217 -19.59 3.50 8.19
CA ARG A 217 -20.03 2.50 9.17
C ARG A 217 -21.04 1.49 8.63
N PHE A 218 -21.71 1.80 7.51
CA PHE A 218 -22.69 0.91 6.90
C PHE A 218 -22.09 -0.08 5.90
N TYR A 219 -20.99 0.28 5.23
CA TYR A 219 -20.40 -0.52 4.16
C TYR A 219 -19.00 -1.07 4.48
N THR A 220 -18.40 -0.67 5.62
CA THR A 220 -17.11 -1.24 6.05
C THR A 220 -17.35 -2.56 6.76
N ASP A 221 -16.63 -3.60 6.36
CA ASP A 221 -16.77 -4.96 6.89
C ASP A 221 -18.24 -5.42 6.89
N GLY A 222 -18.93 -5.20 5.76
CA GLY A 222 -20.37 -5.41 5.62
C GLY A 222 -20.82 -6.86 5.84
N PRO A 223 -22.14 -7.11 5.92
CA PRO A 223 -22.70 -8.34 6.51
C PRO A 223 -22.27 -9.65 5.82
N HIS A 224 -22.02 -9.63 4.51
CA HIS A 224 -21.71 -10.83 3.72
C HIS A 224 -20.26 -10.89 3.24
N VAL A 225 -19.38 -9.95 3.64
CA VAL A 225 -18.01 -9.86 3.11
C VAL A 225 -17.22 -11.16 3.28
N HIS A 226 -17.31 -11.80 4.44
CA HIS A 226 -16.61 -13.06 4.72
C HIS A 226 -17.15 -14.23 3.91
N GLU A 227 -18.47 -14.28 3.67
CA GLU A 227 -19.10 -15.29 2.81
C GLU A 227 -18.61 -15.16 1.36
N TYR A 228 -18.57 -13.93 0.85
CA TYR A 228 -18.10 -13.64 -0.50
C TYR A 228 -16.62 -13.98 -0.69
N LEU A 229 -15.77 -13.66 0.29
CA LEU A 229 -14.35 -13.99 0.22
C LEU A 229 -14.10 -15.50 0.30
N LYS A 230 -14.80 -16.21 1.18
CA LYS A 230 -14.74 -17.69 1.24
C LYS A 230 -15.19 -18.34 -0.06
N GLU A 231 -16.26 -17.83 -0.66
CA GLU A 231 -16.74 -18.27 -1.98
C GLU A 231 -15.67 -18.02 -3.05
N LEU A 232 -15.11 -16.79 -3.13
CA LEU A 232 -14.09 -16.42 -4.09
C LEU A 232 -12.86 -17.33 -3.98
N VAL A 233 -12.30 -17.48 -2.79
CA VAL A 233 -11.08 -18.27 -2.54
C VAL A 233 -11.29 -19.74 -2.84
N ARG A 234 -12.42 -20.32 -2.41
CA ARG A 234 -12.77 -21.70 -2.66
C ARG A 234 -12.94 -22.00 -4.16
N ASP A 235 -13.74 -21.18 -4.85
CA ASP A 235 -14.15 -21.45 -6.23
C ASP A 235 -13.07 -21.13 -7.26
N THR A 236 -12.08 -20.33 -6.89
CA THR A 236 -10.91 -20.02 -7.72
C THR A 236 -9.66 -20.80 -7.32
N GLU A 237 -9.74 -21.56 -6.21
CA GLU A 237 -8.63 -22.37 -5.69
C GLU A 237 -7.34 -21.57 -5.45
N ILE A 238 -7.46 -20.34 -4.93
CA ILE A 238 -6.30 -19.49 -4.61
C ILE A 238 -5.87 -19.58 -3.14
N GLY A 239 -6.48 -20.43 -2.32
CA GLY A 239 -6.20 -20.57 -0.88
C GLY A 239 -4.77 -21.02 -0.52
N GLY A 240 -3.97 -21.42 -1.50
CA GLY A 240 -2.54 -21.73 -1.34
C GLY A 240 -1.59 -20.68 -1.92
N MET A 241 -2.12 -19.60 -2.49
CA MET A 241 -1.37 -18.50 -3.08
C MET A 241 -1.15 -17.38 -2.05
N ILE A 242 -0.20 -16.47 -2.35
CA ILE A 242 -0.12 -15.22 -1.61
C ILE A 242 -1.30 -14.33 -1.98
N THR A 243 -2.13 -13.99 -1.00
CA THR A 243 -3.27 -13.09 -1.16
C THR A 243 -3.23 -12.04 -0.07
N VAL A 244 -3.42 -10.79 -0.43
CA VAL A 244 -3.48 -9.68 0.53
C VAL A 244 -4.71 -8.83 0.29
N GLY A 245 -5.45 -8.54 1.34
CA GLY A 245 -6.59 -7.62 1.30
C GLY A 245 -6.22 -6.25 1.82
N GLU A 246 -6.59 -5.21 1.11
CA GLU A 246 -6.57 -3.86 1.63
C GLU A 246 -7.81 -3.60 2.46
N MET A 247 -7.61 -3.25 3.74
CA MET A 247 -8.70 -3.04 4.70
C MET A 247 -8.82 -1.55 5.05
N SER A 248 -9.89 -0.94 4.59
CA SER A 248 -10.22 0.45 4.90
C SER A 248 -11.00 0.54 6.22
N SER A 249 -10.47 1.27 7.21
CA SER A 249 -11.19 1.58 8.47
C SER A 249 -11.71 0.36 9.25
N THR A 250 -10.97 -0.73 9.25
CA THR A 250 -11.32 -2.02 9.89
C THR A 250 -10.88 -2.08 11.36
N SER A 251 -11.16 -3.21 12.03
CA SER A 251 -10.68 -3.54 13.38
C SER A 251 -9.72 -4.73 13.39
N ILE A 252 -9.02 -4.93 14.51
CA ILE A 252 -8.14 -6.09 14.72
C ILE A 252 -8.95 -7.39 14.60
N GLU A 253 -10.14 -7.44 15.19
CA GLU A 253 -11.02 -8.61 15.19
C GLU A 253 -11.43 -9.01 13.77
N ASN A 254 -11.77 -8.03 12.93
CA ASN A 254 -12.08 -8.26 11.52
C ASN A 254 -10.84 -8.71 10.75
N CYS A 255 -9.69 -8.08 10.94
CA CYS A 255 -8.44 -8.50 10.29
C CYS A 255 -8.02 -9.92 10.66
N ILE A 256 -8.25 -10.34 11.90
CA ILE A 256 -8.06 -11.74 12.31
C ILE A 256 -8.97 -12.66 11.49
N ARG A 257 -10.26 -12.35 11.35
CA ARG A 257 -11.18 -13.18 10.56
C ARG A 257 -10.75 -13.30 9.11
N TYR A 258 -10.34 -12.19 8.47
CA TYR A 258 -9.87 -12.20 7.09
C TYR A 258 -8.62 -13.05 6.88
N THR A 259 -7.76 -13.21 7.90
CA THR A 259 -6.41 -13.75 7.70
C THR A 259 -6.11 -15.01 8.53
N ASN A 260 -7.01 -15.41 9.43
CA ASN A 260 -6.84 -16.67 10.15
C ASN A 260 -6.98 -17.84 9.15
N PRO A 261 -5.98 -18.75 9.05
CA PRO A 261 -6.02 -19.86 8.09
C PRO A 261 -7.25 -20.79 8.22
N GLN A 262 -7.87 -20.84 9.39
CA GLN A 262 -9.09 -21.65 9.61
C GLN A 262 -10.31 -21.08 8.89
N GLU A 263 -10.34 -19.75 8.69
CA GLU A 263 -11.41 -19.07 7.96
C GLU A 263 -11.32 -19.27 6.45
N LYS A 264 -10.14 -19.60 5.91
CA LYS A 264 -9.90 -19.87 4.47
C LYS A 264 -10.29 -18.69 3.56
N GLU A 265 -9.95 -17.49 3.99
CA GLU A 265 -10.13 -16.26 3.22
C GLU A 265 -8.78 -15.80 2.63
N LEU A 266 -8.16 -14.80 3.18
CA LEU A 266 -6.92 -14.22 2.66
C LEU A 266 -5.70 -14.69 3.47
N ALA A 267 -4.52 -14.65 2.85
CA ALA A 267 -3.28 -14.99 3.55
C ALA A 267 -2.84 -13.88 4.53
N MET A 268 -3.09 -12.61 4.17
CA MET A 268 -2.72 -11.44 4.97
C MET A 268 -3.59 -10.23 4.64
N CYS A 269 -3.46 -9.16 5.43
CA CYS A 269 -4.13 -7.90 5.16
C CYS A 269 -3.26 -6.69 5.48
N PHE A 270 -3.50 -5.59 4.74
CA PHE A 270 -3.05 -4.24 5.10
C PHE A 270 -4.05 -3.55 6.00
N HIS A 271 -3.57 -2.84 7.00
CA HIS A 271 -4.33 -1.81 7.70
C HIS A 271 -3.54 -0.50 7.73
N PHE A 272 -4.21 0.63 7.92
CA PHE A 272 -3.61 1.96 7.81
C PHE A 272 -3.58 2.75 9.13
N HIS A 273 -3.87 2.09 10.26
CA HIS A 273 -4.00 2.78 11.54
C HIS A 273 -2.70 3.45 11.98
N HIS A 274 -1.56 2.77 11.82
CA HIS A 274 -0.23 3.29 12.15
C HIS A 274 0.17 4.50 11.30
N LEU A 275 -0.41 4.66 10.10
CA LEU A 275 -0.15 5.81 9.22
C LEU A 275 -1.01 7.03 9.54
N LYS A 276 -1.95 6.95 10.50
CA LYS A 276 -2.87 8.06 10.82
C LYS A 276 -2.47 8.81 12.10
N VAL A 277 -1.30 8.55 12.66
CA VAL A 277 -0.82 9.15 13.91
C VAL A 277 -0.43 10.63 13.78
N ASP A 278 -0.36 11.12 12.55
CA ASP A 278 -0.11 12.52 12.18
C ASP A 278 -1.35 13.22 11.58
N TYR A 279 -2.53 12.59 11.66
CA TYR A 279 -3.80 13.18 11.26
C TYR A 279 -4.45 13.89 12.45
N LYS A 280 -4.52 15.21 12.38
CA LYS A 280 -5.21 15.98 13.42
C LYS A 280 -6.72 15.71 13.35
N ASN A 281 -7.32 15.36 14.46
CA ASN A 281 -8.74 15.01 14.56
C ASN A 281 -9.18 13.85 13.62
N GLY A 282 -8.23 13.05 13.12
CA GLY A 282 -8.51 11.95 12.18
C GLY A 282 -8.70 12.40 10.73
N ASP A 283 -8.52 13.69 10.42
CA ASP A 283 -8.58 14.22 9.06
C ASP A 283 -7.19 14.20 8.40
N LYS A 284 -7.07 13.51 7.24
CA LYS A 284 -5.85 13.44 6.44
C LYS A 284 -5.28 14.82 6.07
N TRP A 285 -6.16 15.79 5.85
CA TRP A 285 -5.83 17.13 5.36
C TRP A 285 -5.59 18.15 6.48
N GLU A 286 -5.72 17.71 7.74
CA GLU A 286 -5.29 18.47 8.91
C GLU A 286 -4.02 17.84 9.47
N ILE A 287 -2.88 18.53 9.26
CA ILE A 287 -1.56 18.02 9.65
C ILE A 287 -1.22 18.32 11.11
N GLN A 288 -0.53 17.38 11.74
CA GLN A 288 0.11 17.54 13.04
C GLN A 288 1.40 16.71 13.07
N PRO A 289 2.34 16.97 13.98
CA PRO A 289 3.47 16.08 14.21
C PRO A 289 3.02 14.65 14.53
N ALA A 290 3.79 13.65 14.10
CA ALA A 290 3.47 12.25 14.40
C ALA A 290 3.44 11.99 15.92
N ASP A 291 2.37 11.36 16.37
CA ASP A 291 2.23 10.92 17.76
C ASP A 291 2.90 9.54 17.93
N TYR A 292 4.17 9.54 18.32
CA TYR A 292 4.94 8.30 18.50
C TYR A 292 4.44 7.44 19.67
N ARG A 293 3.77 8.01 20.67
CA ARG A 293 3.11 7.23 21.73
C ARG A 293 1.97 6.42 21.13
N LYS A 294 1.13 7.08 20.33
CA LYS A 294 0.03 6.43 19.64
C LYS A 294 0.52 5.41 18.61
N LEU A 295 1.61 5.71 17.90
CA LEU A 295 2.23 4.77 16.96
C LEU A 295 2.66 3.47 17.66
N LYS A 296 3.35 3.60 18.80
CA LYS A 296 3.78 2.45 19.61
C LYS A 296 2.59 1.64 20.14
N GLU A 297 1.57 2.30 20.71
CA GLU A 297 0.34 1.64 21.15
C GLU A 297 -0.34 0.86 20.03
N LEU A 298 -0.37 1.40 18.81
CA LEU A 298 -0.93 0.73 17.64
C LEU A 298 -0.10 -0.49 17.24
N PHE A 299 1.22 -0.38 17.16
CA PHE A 299 2.07 -1.53 16.86
C PHE A 299 1.89 -2.64 17.88
N VAL A 300 1.93 -2.33 19.17
CA VAL A 300 1.71 -3.32 20.24
C VAL A 300 0.35 -4.00 20.08
N SER A 301 -0.73 -3.22 20.03
CA SER A 301 -2.09 -3.76 20.00
C SER A 301 -2.38 -4.60 18.75
N TRP A 302 -1.89 -4.17 17.57
CA TRP A 302 -2.10 -4.90 16.32
C TRP A 302 -1.26 -6.16 16.26
N GLN A 303 0.04 -6.08 16.50
CA GLN A 303 0.94 -7.22 16.44
C GLN A 303 0.56 -8.32 17.43
N GLU A 304 0.32 -7.96 18.69
CA GLU A 304 -0.08 -8.93 19.72
C GLU A 304 -1.50 -9.47 19.49
N GLY A 305 -2.44 -8.60 19.07
CA GLY A 305 -3.81 -9.00 18.77
C GLY A 305 -3.89 -9.98 17.61
N MET A 306 -3.19 -9.71 16.52
CA MET A 306 -3.12 -10.58 15.34
C MET A 306 -2.41 -11.91 15.68
N GLU A 307 -1.30 -11.87 16.39
CA GLU A 307 -0.56 -13.07 16.77
C GLU A 307 -1.40 -14.01 17.63
N LYS A 308 -1.97 -13.49 18.72
CA LYS A 308 -2.74 -14.26 19.69
C LYS A 308 -3.88 -15.07 19.08
N ASN A 309 -4.44 -14.56 17.98
CA ASN A 309 -5.62 -15.13 17.33
C ASN A 309 -5.33 -15.71 15.93
N GLY A 310 -4.04 -15.89 15.58
CA GLY A 310 -3.63 -16.55 14.34
C GLY A 310 -3.80 -15.73 13.07
N GLY A 311 -3.98 -14.41 13.19
CA GLY A 311 -3.99 -13.49 12.05
C GLY A 311 -2.58 -13.20 11.50
N TRP A 312 -2.48 -12.64 10.28
CA TRP A 312 -1.22 -12.29 9.65
C TRP A 312 -1.30 -10.93 8.94
N GLU A 313 -0.35 -10.07 9.22
CA GLU A 313 -0.28 -8.70 8.65
C GLU A 313 0.65 -8.63 7.46
N ALA A 314 0.33 -7.76 6.50
CA ALA A 314 1.25 -7.17 5.57
C ALA A 314 1.77 -5.87 6.18
N VAL A 315 3.06 -5.82 6.52
CA VAL A 315 3.67 -4.68 7.21
C VAL A 315 4.36 -3.74 6.23
N PHE A 316 4.16 -2.42 6.36
CA PHE A 316 4.65 -1.43 5.42
C PHE A 316 4.66 -0.01 6.00
N TRP A 317 5.46 0.88 5.44
CA TRP A 317 5.43 2.32 5.72
C TRP A 317 4.84 3.15 4.60
N CYS A 318 4.99 2.71 3.36
CA CYS A 318 4.62 3.46 2.18
C CYS A 318 3.95 2.58 1.14
N ASN A 319 3.14 3.19 0.28
CA ASN A 319 2.60 2.62 -0.95
C ASN A 319 2.28 3.76 -1.93
N HIS A 320 1.66 3.44 -3.06
CA HIS A 320 1.28 4.40 -4.09
C HIS A 320 0.21 5.43 -3.66
N ASP A 321 -0.39 5.28 -2.47
CA ASP A 321 -1.41 6.16 -1.89
C ASP A 321 -0.91 6.94 -0.67
N GLN A 322 0.38 6.82 -0.34
CA GLN A 322 0.98 7.47 0.80
C GLN A 322 2.14 8.39 0.39
N PRO A 323 2.39 9.45 1.14
CA PRO A 323 3.65 10.21 1.04
C PRO A 323 4.84 9.32 1.34
N ARG A 324 6.04 9.72 0.92
CA ARG A 324 7.28 8.99 1.17
C ARG A 324 7.56 8.86 2.67
N ALA A 325 7.87 7.66 3.11
CA ALA A 325 8.03 7.32 4.53
C ALA A 325 9.09 8.18 5.22
N VAL A 326 10.25 8.38 4.60
CA VAL A 326 11.36 9.16 5.18
C VAL A 326 11.00 10.64 5.37
N SER A 327 10.24 11.23 4.45
CA SER A 327 9.76 12.62 4.59
C SER A 327 8.68 12.76 5.65
N ARG A 328 7.88 11.70 5.90
CA ARG A 328 6.74 11.75 6.80
C ARG A 328 7.07 11.38 8.24
N PHE A 329 7.86 10.32 8.44
CA PHE A 329 8.16 9.74 9.76
C PHE A 329 9.66 9.77 10.11
N GLY A 330 10.51 10.17 9.18
CA GLY A 330 11.96 10.32 9.35
C GLY A 330 12.40 11.76 9.34
N ASP A 331 13.61 11.97 8.87
CA ASP A 331 14.22 13.28 8.61
C ASP A 331 14.85 13.23 7.22
N ASP A 332 14.20 13.78 6.22
CA ASP A 332 14.65 13.77 4.82
C ASP A 332 15.75 14.79 4.51
N LYS A 333 16.42 15.31 5.56
CA LYS A 333 17.48 16.32 5.47
C LYS A 333 18.76 15.88 6.17
N LYS A 334 18.88 16.19 7.46
CA LYS A 334 20.12 15.97 8.22
C LYS A 334 20.39 14.49 8.49
N TYR A 335 19.34 13.74 8.82
CA TYR A 335 19.41 12.32 9.17
C TYR A 335 18.71 11.44 8.15
N TRP A 336 18.73 11.85 6.87
CA TRP A 336 18.03 11.16 5.79
C TRP A 336 18.37 9.67 5.73
N LYS A 337 19.66 9.34 5.71
CA LYS A 337 20.14 7.96 5.59
C LYS A 337 19.79 7.14 6.83
N GLU A 338 20.08 7.71 8.01
CA GLU A 338 19.86 7.05 9.29
C GLU A 338 18.39 6.81 9.57
N SER A 339 17.54 7.82 9.31
CA SER A 339 16.11 7.70 9.57
C SER A 339 15.40 6.76 8.58
N ALA A 340 15.79 6.74 7.30
CA ALA A 340 15.27 5.78 6.33
C ALA A 340 15.62 4.34 6.74
N LYS A 341 16.86 4.07 7.12
CA LYS A 341 17.29 2.75 7.61
C LYS A 341 16.57 2.36 8.92
N MET A 342 16.38 3.32 9.86
CA MET A 342 15.68 3.07 11.11
C MET A 342 14.23 2.66 10.85
N LEU A 343 13.51 3.37 9.98
CA LEU A 343 12.15 3.02 9.59
C LEU A 343 12.08 1.62 8.98
N ALA A 344 13.01 1.28 8.07
CA ALA A 344 13.10 -0.04 7.48
C ALA A 344 13.30 -1.13 8.54
N GLY A 345 14.31 -0.96 9.43
CA GLY A 345 14.59 -1.92 10.50
C GLY A 345 13.39 -2.14 11.42
N ALA A 346 12.70 -1.06 11.78
CA ALA A 346 11.56 -1.10 12.68
C ALA A 346 10.43 -1.99 12.17
N ILE A 347 10.16 -1.98 10.86
CA ILE A 347 9.02 -2.73 10.31
C ILE A 347 9.41 -4.12 9.80
N HIS A 348 10.61 -4.28 9.23
CA HIS A 348 11.06 -5.56 8.68
C HIS A 348 11.26 -6.65 9.73
N MET A 349 11.56 -6.26 10.97
CA MET A 349 11.71 -7.21 12.08
C MET A 349 10.41 -7.54 12.77
N MET A 350 9.31 -6.82 12.50
CA MET A 350 7.97 -7.16 13.03
C MET A 350 7.44 -8.47 12.47
N ARG A 351 6.43 -9.03 13.15
CA ARG A 351 5.69 -10.20 12.72
C ARG A 351 4.75 -9.80 11.58
N GLY A 352 4.93 -10.38 10.41
CA GLY A 352 4.16 -10.05 9.20
C GLY A 352 5.03 -10.18 7.96
N THR A 353 4.43 -10.01 6.78
CA THR A 353 5.14 -10.00 5.51
C THR A 353 5.46 -8.56 5.12
N PRO A 354 6.75 -8.17 4.98
CA PRO A 354 7.13 -6.83 4.57
C PRO A 354 6.76 -6.54 3.12
N TYR A 355 6.20 -5.36 2.89
CA TYR A 355 5.95 -4.78 1.58
C TYR A 355 6.80 -3.53 1.41
N ILE A 356 7.65 -3.52 0.40
CA ILE A 356 8.55 -2.41 0.06
C ILE A 356 7.96 -1.69 -1.14
N PHE A 357 7.66 -0.40 -1.01
CA PHE A 357 7.22 0.40 -2.15
C PHE A 357 8.43 0.92 -2.95
N GLN A 358 8.35 0.87 -4.28
CA GLN A 358 9.43 1.34 -5.18
C GLN A 358 10.00 2.68 -4.74
N GLY A 359 11.33 2.75 -4.60
CA GLY A 359 12.07 3.93 -4.17
C GLY A 359 12.18 4.12 -2.65
N GLU A 360 11.46 3.33 -1.84
CA GLU A 360 11.60 3.34 -0.40
C GLU A 360 12.99 2.84 0.01
N GLU A 361 13.49 1.82 -0.69
CA GLU A 361 14.84 1.26 -0.53
C GLU A 361 15.98 2.22 -0.92
N LEU A 362 15.63 3.34 -1.58
CA LEU A 362 16.57 4.42 -1.91
C LEU A 362 16.45 5.63 -0.97
N GLY A 363 15.46 5.61 -0.08
CA GLY A 363 15.12 6.79 0.71
C GLY A 363 14.58 7.95 -0.14
N MET A 364 13.82 7.67 -1.22
CA MET A 364 13.17 8.71 -2.03
C MET A 364 12.25 9.56 -1.15
N THR A 365 12.28 10.87 -1.38
CA THR A 365 11.55 11.88 -0.60
C THR A 365 10.27 12.34 -1.30
N ASN A 366 9.45 13.12 -0.60
CA ASN A 366 8.31 13.80 -1.20
C ASN A 366 8.74 14.71 -2.36
N ALA A 367 7.80 14.98 -3.27
CA ALA A 367 8.06 15.68 -4.54
C ALA A 367 8.50 17.14 -4.39
N GLY A 368 8.04 17.84 -3.34
CA GLY A 368 8.37 19.25 -3.11
C GLY A 368 7.75 20.20 -4.13
N TYR A 369 6.54 19.90 -4.64
CA TYR A 369 5.86 20.72 -5.64
C TYR A 369 5.45 22.09 -5.11
N THR A 370 5.53 23.10 -5.96
CA THR A 370 5.28 24.49 -5.62
C THR A 370 4.05 25.09 -6.29
N ASP A 371 3.41 24.34 -7.19
CA ASP A 371 2.22 24.77 -7.93
C ASP A 371 1.25 23.61 -8.12
N ILE A 372 -0.04 23.91 -8.03
CA ILE A 372 -1.11 22.90 -8.18
C ILE A 372 -1.08 22.20 -9.54
N SER A 373 -0.60 22.86 -10.59
CA SER A 373 -0.50 22.27 -11.93
C SER A 373 0.50 21.12 -12.04
N GLN A 374 1.36 20.92 -11.03
CA GLN A 374 2.30 19.80 -10.96
C GLN A 374 1.64 18.52 -10.47
N TYR A 375 0.52 18.62 -9.75
CA TYR A 375 -0.24 17.48 -9.24
C TYR A 375 -1.10 16.83 -10.32
N ARG A 376 -1.23 15.53 -10.27
CA ARG A 376 -2.00 14.68 -11.21
C ARG A 376 -3.10 13.88 -10.53
N ASP A 377 -2.99 13.70 -9.22
CA ASP A 377 -3.91 12.93 -8.42
C ASP A 377 -5.26 13.62 -8.26
N VAL A 378 -6.34 12.91 -8.58
CA VAL A 378 -7.72 13.41 -8.50
C VAL A 378 -8.13 13.80 -7.08
N GLU A 379 -7.72 13.00 -6.08
CA GLU A 379 -8.00 13.31 -4.67
C GLU A 379 -7.33 14.63 -4.28
N SER A 380 -6.06 14.82 -4.65
CA SER A 380 -5.30 16.03 -4.33
C SER A 380 -5.87 17.28 -4.98
N THR A 381 -6.27 17.20 -6.26
CA THR A 381 -6.86 18.35 -6.96
C THR A 381 -8.23 18.71 -6.42
N ASN A 382 -9.05 17.73 -6.06
CA ASN A 382 -10.35 17.96 -5.44
C ASN A 382 -10.20 18.62 -4.06
N TYR A 383 -9.35 18.06 -3.20
CA TYR A 383 -9.16 18.61 -1.86
C TYR A 383 -8.44 19.96 -1.87
N TYR A 384 -7.60 20.26 -2.87
CA TYR A 384 -7.08 21.62 -3.04
C TYR A 384 -8.22 22.63 -3.15
N GLN A 385 -9.23 22.37 -3.98
CA GLN A 385 -10.39 23.25 -4.13
C GLN A 385 -11.21 23.33 -2.85
N ILE A 386 -11.50 22.20 -2.20
CA ILE A 386 -12.22 22.13 -0.93
C ILE A 386 -11.50 22.94 0.16
N MET A 387 -10.17 22.87 0.23
CA MET A 387 -9.39 23.66 1.20
C MET A 387 -9.50 25.16 0.94
N LEU A 388 -9.48 25.59 -0.32
CA LEU A 388 -9.69 27.00 -0.68
C LEU A 388 -11.11 27.47 -0.33
N GLU A 389 -12.13 26.66 -0.62
CA GLU A 389 -13.53 26.94 -0.26
C GLU A 389 -13.73 27.02 1.25
N ARG A 390 -12.97 26.24 2.03
CA ARG A 390 -12.92 26.30 3.51
C ARG A 390 -12.08 27.46 4.05
N GLY A 391 -11.55 28.34 3.17
CA GLY A 391 -10.86 29.58 3.53
C GLY A 391 -9.34 29.44 3.76
N LYS A 392 -8.71 28.31 3.39
CA LYS A 392 -7.25 28.23 3.41
C LYS A 392 -6.64 29.06 2.26
N THR A 393 -5.45 29.59 2.48
CA THR A 393 -4.68 30.22 1.39
C THR A 393 -4.13 29.18 0.43
N LYS A 394 -3.69 29.60 -0.77
CA LYS A 394 -3.05 28.71 -1.74
C LYS A 394 -1.77 28.10 -1.19
N GLU A 395 -0.99 28.89 -0.45
CA GLU A 395 0.26 28.46 0.19
C GLU A 395 0.01 27.40 1.26
N GLU A 396 -1.02 27.60 2.11
CA GLU A 396 -1.42 26.60 3.11
C GLU A 396 -1.90 25.30 2.46
N ALA A 397 -2.72 25.40 1.42
CA ALA A 397 -3.22 24.23 0.70
C ALA A 397 -2.08 23.47 0.00
N LEU A 398 -1.14 24.15 -0.66
CA LEU A 398 0.04 23.53 -1.27
C LEU A 398 0.96 22.90 -0.23
N HIS A 399 1.15 23.54 0.92
CA HIS A 399 1.93 22.94 2.01
C HIS A 399 1.29 21.61 2.48
N ILE A 400 -0.01 21.56 2.66
CA ILE A 400 -0.73 20.35 3.04
C ILE A 400 -0.60 19.27 1.94
N LEU A 401 -0.71 19.63 0.66
CA LEU A 401 -0.51 18.68 -0.43
C LEU A 401 0.92 18.12 -0.46
N ASN A 402 1.94 18.95 -0.21
CA ASN A 402 3.32 18.48 -0.12
C ASN A 402 3.52 17.43 0.99
N GLU A 403 2.74 17.50 2.07
CA GLU A 403 2.80 16.55 3.17
C GLU A 403 1.92 15.31 2.94
N ARG A 404 0.81 15.41 2.17
CA ARG A 404 -0.26 14.43 2.18
C ARG A 404 -0.64 13.84 0.83
N SER A 405 -0.30 14.50 -0.28
CA SER A 405 -0.70 14.03 -1.61
C SER A 405 -0.12 12.65 -1.94
N ARG A 406 -0.93 11.84 -2.59
CA ARG A 406 -0.53 10.54 -3.17
C ARG A 406 0.57 10.71 -4.23
N ASP A 407 0.61 11.83 -4.93
CA ASP A 407 1.63 12.12 -5.95
C ASP A 407 3.06 12.15 -5.40
N ASN A 408 3.24 12.39 -4.09
CA ASN A 408 4.54 12.28 -3.43
C ASN A 408 5.14 10.87 -3.55
N GLY A 409 4.31 9.82 -3.46
CA GLY A 409 4.72 8.44 -3.69
C GLY A 409 4.83 8.06 -5.16
N ARG A 410 4.21 8.84 -6.07
CA ARG A 410 4.06 8.49 -7.49
C ARG A 410 5.10 9.12 -8.42
N THR A 411 6.07 9.86 -7.87
CA THR A 411 7.20 10.37 -8.66
C THR A 411 8.00 9.21 -9.28
N PRO A 412 8.56 9.40 -10.49
CA PRO A 412 9.33 8.37 -11.17
C PRO A 412 10.48 7.82 -10.34
N MET A 413 10.71 6.50 -10.46
CA MET A 413 11.84 5.81 -9.85
C MET A 413 13.17 6.42 -10.31
N GLN A 414 14.06 6.65 -9.37
CA GLN A 414 15.34 7.31 -9.60
C GLN A 414 16.44 6.26 -9.85
N TRP A 415 16.72 5.94 -11.11
CA TRP A 415 17.70 4.92 -11.49
C TRP A 415 19.14 5.43 -11.48
N ASN A 416 19.36 6.67 -11.91
CA ASN A 416 20.69 7.30 -11.95
C ASN A 416 20.59 8.83 -11.88
N GLY A 417 21.76 9.52 -11.82
CA GLY A 417 21.84 10.98 -11.79
C GLY A 417 21.72 11.67 -13.15
N GLY A 418 21.45 10.93 -14.23
CA GLY A 418 21.31 11.46 -15.59
C GLY A 418 19.95 12.11 -15.87
N GLU A 419 19.68 12.41 -17.13
CA GLU A 419 18.42 13.02 -17.56
C GLU A 419 17.22 12.19 -17.12
N ASN A 420 16.19 12.86 -16.60
CA ASN A 420 14.97 12.23 -16.09
C ASN A 420 15.23 11.07 -15.09
N ALA A 421 16.33 11.15 -14.34
CA ALA A 421 16.74 10.10 -13.39
C ALA A 421 16.96 8.72 -14.05
N GLY A 422 17.16 8.65 -15.36
CA GLY A 422 17.20 7.38 -16.11
C GLY A 422 15.86 6.66 -16.19
N PHE A 423 14.75 7.28 -15.79
CA PHE A 423 13.41 6.73 -15.87
C PHE A 423 12.91 6.65 -17.31
N THR A 424 13.04 7.75 -18.07
CA THR A 424 12.57 7.90 -19.45
C THR A 424 13.54 8.69 -20.30
N SER A 425 13.54 8.44 -21.60
CA SER A 425 14.17 9.33 -22.60
C SER A 425 13.26 10.46 -23.07
N GLY A 426 11.98 10.40 -22.75
CA GLY A 426 10.99 11.42 -23.07
C GLY A 426 10.69 12.36 -21.90
N ARG A 427 9.53 13.01 -21.93
CA ARG A 427 9.07 13.87 -20.85
C ARG A 427 8.28 13.04 -19.83
N PRO A 428 8.70 12.95 -18.56
CA PRO A 428 7.96 12.20 -17.55
C PRO A 428 6.51 12.68 -17.39
N TRP A 429 5.57 11.79 -17.21
CA TRP A 429 4.14 12.05 -17.00
C TRP A 429 3.87 12.93 -15.77
N ILE A 430 4.74 12.84 -14.77
CA ILE A 430 4.77 13.65 -13.55
C ILE A 430 6.22 14.09 -13.26
N SER A 431 6.39 15.27 -12.66
CA SER A 431 7.72 15.85 -12.41
C SER A 431 8.49 15.05 -11.34
N LEU A 432 9.81 14.94 -11.53
CA LEU A 432 10.72 14.38 -10.54
C LEU A 432 11.15 15.42 -9.50
N PRO A 433 11.45 15.02 -8.26
CA PRO A 433 12.16 15.88 -7.32
C PRO A 433 13.62 16.06 -7.75
N ASP A 434 14.20 17.25 -7.52
CA ASP A 434 15.57 17.60 -7.99
C ASP A 434 16.68 16.75 -7.36
N ASN A 435 16.40 16.08 -6.24
CA ASN A 435 17.36 15.26 -5.51
C ASN A 435 17.73 13.94 -6.19
N TYR A 436 17.10 13.59 -7.33
CA TYR A 436 17.46 12.39 -8.09
C TYR A 436 18.94 12.35 -8.50
N LYS A 437 19.61 13.50 -8.56
CA LYS A 437 21.04 13.59 -8.86
C LYS A 437 21.93 12.91 -7.82
N THR A 438 21.43 12.76 -6.59
CA THR A 438 22.17 12.18 -5.46
C THR A 438 21.46 10.98 -4.84
N ILE A 439 20.14 10.94 -4.89
CA ILE A 439 19.33 9.83 -4.40
C ILE A 439 18.88 9.00 -5.62
N ASN A 440 19.56 7.92 -5.90
CA ASN A 440 19.24 7.04 -7.04
C ASN A 440 19.94 5.67 -6.90
N VAL A 441 19.47 4.68 -7.66
CA VAL A 441 19.99 3.31 -7.61
C VAL A 441 21.49 3.24 -7.86
N GLU A 442 22.01 3.97 -8.85
CA GLU A 442 23.44 3.94 -9.20
C GLU A 442 24.31 4.45 -8.04
N ALA A 443 23.90 5.56 -7.41
CA ALA A 443 24.60 6.12 -6.26
C ALA A 443 24.53 5.20 -5.03
N GLU A 444 23.35 4.64 -4.74
CA GLU A 444 23.15 3.73 -3.62
C GLU A 444 23.92 2.40 -3.80
N MET A 445 24.02 1.87 -5.03
CA MET A 445 24.83 0.69 -5.35
C MET A 445 26.34 0.92 -5.21
N ALA A 446 26.79 2.17 -5.35
CA ALA A 446 28.20 2.53 -5.17
C ALA A 446 28.63 2.68 -3.69
N ASP A 447 27.70 2.73 -2.77
CA ASP A 447 27.95 2.87 -1.32
C ASP A 447 27.43 1.63 -0.56
N GLU A 448 28.34 0.77 -0.10
CA GLU A 448 27.98 -0.43 0.69
C GLU A 448 27.27 -0.09 2.03
N ASP A 449 27.38 1.15 2.51
CA ASP A 449 26.66 1.65 3.67
C ASP A 449 25.36 2.40 3.29
N SER A 450 24.84 2.20 2.07
CA SER A 450 23.62 2.85 1.59
C SER A 450 22.34 2.31 2.24
N ILE A 451 21.24 3.00 2.00
CA ILE A 451 19.89 2.55 2.38
C ILE A 451 19.54 1.26 1.61
N LEU A 452 19.91 1.19 0.34
CA LEU A 452 19.66 0.05 -0.53
C LEU A 452 20.34 -1.24 -0.02
N TYR A 453 21.62 -1.17 0.38
CA TYR A 453 22.30 -2.33 0.98
C TYR A 453 21.72 -2.71 2.34
N TYR A 454 21.21 -1.74 3.10
CA TYR A 454 20.55 -2.00 4.37
C TYR A 454 19.24 -2.78 4.16
N TYR A 455 18.39 -2.38 3.20
CA TYR A 455 17.19 -3.14 2.81
C TYR A 455 17.54 -4.56 2.35
N ARG A 456 18.55 -4.68 1.49
CA ARG A 456 19.03 -5.99 1.04
C ARG A 456 19.45 -6.89 2.20
N ARG A 457 20.12 -6.33 3.21
CA ARG A 457 20.52 -7.08 4.40
C ARG A 457 19.31 -7.46 5.27
N LEU A 458 18.32 -6.59 5.44
CA LEU A 458 17.08 -6.91 6.15
C LEU A 458 16.33 -8.08 5.49
N ILE A 459 16.26 -8.08 4.16
CA ILE A 459 15.64 -9.18 3.38
C ILE A 459 16.40 -10.49 3.60
N ALA A 460 17.74 -10.45 3.60
CA ALA A 460 18.56 -11.62 3.85
C ALA A 460 18.37 -12.16 5.27
N ILE A 461 18.39 -11.29 6.29
CA ILE A 461 18.15 -11.67 7.70
C ILE A 461 16.82 -12.41 7.86
N ARG A 462 15.73 -11.94 7.23
CA ARG A 462 14.43 -12.63 7.29
C ARG A 462 14.48 -14.07 6.79
N LYS A 463 15.36 -14.39 5.83
CA LYS A 463 15.55 -15.72 5.25
C LYS A 463 16.55 -16.56 6.03
N GLU A 464 17.52 -15.92 6.66
CA GLU A 464 18.59 -16.56 7.43
C GLU A 464 18.18 -16.86 8.87
N GLU A 465 17.31 -16.00 9.46
CA GLU A 465 16.91 -16.05 10.86
C GLU A 465 15.43 -16.49 10.99
N PRO A 466 15.16 -17.77 11.27
CA PRO A 466 13.79 -18.27 11.41
C PRO A 466 12.95 -17.52 12.48
N ALA A 467 13.60 -16.99 13.53
CA ALA A 467 12.91 -16.22 14.55
C ALA A 467 12.25 -14.95 13.97
N VAL A 468 12.81 -14.32 12.93
CA VAL A 468 12.20 -13.16 12.25
C VAL A 468 10.97 -13.58 11.46
N ALA A 469 11.03 -14.72 10.75
CA ALA A 469 9.93 -15.19 9.91
C ALA A 469 8.81 -15.85 10.73
N GLU A 470 9.15 -16.79 11.61
CA GLU A 470 8.23 -17.71 12.27
C GLU A 470 7.97 -17.36 13.76
N GLY A 471 8.88 -16.60 14.40
CA GLY A 471 8.83 -16.32 15.84
C GLY A 471 7.62 -15.50 16.27
N SER A 472 7.30 -15.61 17.55
CA SER A 472 6.39 -14.71 18.25
C SER A 472 7.00 -13.31 18.38
N ILE A 473 6.17 -12.33 18.71
CA ILE A 473 6.63 -10.96 19.00
C ILE A 473 6.27 -10.57 20.42
N GLU A 474 7.24 -9.99 21.15
CA GLU A 474 7.06 -9.48 22.49
C GLU A 474 7.61 -8.06 22.57
N PHE A 475 6.73 -7.09 22.85
CA PHE A 475 7.17 -5.70 23.00
C PHE A 475 7.74 -5.43 24.37
N ILE A 476 8.86 -4.70 24.41
CA ILE A 476 9.48 -4.24 25.65
C ILE A 476 8.90 -2.89 26.02
N GLU A 477 8.33 -2.79 27.22
CA GLU A 477 7.80 -1.53 27.73
C GLU A 477 8.90 -0.48 27.86
N THR A 478 8.67 0.67 27.28
CA THR A 478 9.60 1.82 27.33
C THR A 478 8.86 3.07 27.74
N SER A 479 9.44 3.85 28.67
CA SER A 479 8.87 5.12 29.13
C SER A 479 8.97 6.24 28.08
N ASP A 480 10.00 6.18 27.21
CA ASP A 480 10.17 7.14 26.12
C ASP A 480 9.29 6.73 24.91
N PRO A 481 8.36 7.59 24.44
CA PRO A 481 7.48 7.27 23.33
C PRO A 481 8.22 7.10 22.00
N GLN A 482 9.44 7.64 21.86
CA GLN A 482 10.24 7.53 20.64
C GLN A 482 11.15 6.30 20.63
N ILE A 483 11.19 5.52 21.71
CA ILE A 483 11.88 4.23 21.72
C ILE A 483 10.89 3.11 21.48
N LEU A 484 11.11 2.35 20.42
CA LEU A 484 10.39 1.12 20.10
C LEU A 484 11.36 -0.05 20.28
N ALA A 485 11.01 -1.00 21.14
CA ALA A 485 11.82 -2.19 21.36
C ALA A 485 10.93 -3.43 21.46
N TYR A 486 11.36 -4.52 20.81
CA TYR A 486 10.65 -5.80 20.84
C TYR A 486 11.59 -6.96 20.58
N ARG A 487 11.15 -8.15 20.98
CA ARG A 487 11.81 -9.42 20.71
C ARG A 487 11.02 -10.24 19.70
N ARG A 488 11.76 -11.00 18.90
CA ARG A 488 11.21 -12.10 18.09
C ARG A 488 11.75 -13.40 18.71
N ILE A 489 10.85 -14.33 19.04
CA ILE A 489 11.20 -15.51 19.84
C ILE A 489 10.73 -16.77 19.11
N LEU A 490 11.65 -17.71 18.88
CA LEU A 490 11.35 -19.02 18.31
C LEU A 490 12.13 -20.12 19.07
N GLY A 491 11.47 -20.75 20.03
CA GLY A 491 12.14 -21.72 20.93
C GLY A 491 13.19 -21.06 21.80
N GLU A 492 14.47 -21.39 21.59
CA GLU A 492 15.61 -20.77 22.29
C GLU A 492 16.22 -19.60 21.51
N ASP A 493 15.84 -19.43 20.25
CA ASP A 493 16.35 -18.35 19.40
C ASP A 493 15.58 -17.05 19.67
N GLU A 494 16.30 -15.98 19.92
CA GLU A 494 15.76 -14.66 20.22
C GLU A 494 16.50 -13.58 19.44
N ILE A 495 15.73 -12.69 18.80
CA ILE A 495 16.25 -11.49 18.14
C ILE A 495 15.63 -10.28 18.82
N LEU A 496 16.49 -9.36 19.25
CA LEU A 496 16.11 -8.10 19.86
C LEU A 496 16.27 -6.95 18.85
N ALA A 497 15.20 -6.20 18.64
CA ALA A 497 15.21 -5.00 17.80
C ALA A 497 14.90 -3.76 18.64
N ILE A 498 15.74 -2.73 18.52
CA ILE A 498 15.60 -1.46 19.28
C ILE A 498 15.74 -0.30 18.30
N HIS A 499 14.79 0.64 18.33
CA HIS A 499 14.73 1.76 17.39
C HIS A 499 14.45 3.07 18.12
N ASN A 500 15.22 4.11 17.78
CA ASN A 500 15.00 5.48 18.22
C ASN A 500 14.35 6.28 17.07
N PHE A 501 13.09 6.68 17.23
CA PHE A 501 12.36 7.52 16.28
C PHE A 501 12.66 9.02 16.44
N GLY A 502 13.55 9.38 17.34
CA GLY A 502 13.87 10.78 17.66
C GLY A 502 15.20 11.24 17.08
N SER A 503 15.32 12.55 16.91
CA SER A 503 16.54 13.23 16.47
C SER A 503 17.59 13.47 17.56
N GLU A 504 17.34 12.97 18.76
CA GLU A 504 18.23 13.10 19.93
C GLU A 504 18.70 11.73 20.42
N GLU A 505 19.84 11.73 21.10
CA GLU A 505 20.34 10.53 21.78
C GLU A 505 19.39 10.11 22.92
N LYS A 506 19.10 8.83 23.03
CA LYS A 506 18.18 8.24 24.01
C LYS A 506 18.83 7.08 24.75
N ALA A 507 18.52 6.95 26.04
CA ALA A 507 18.97 5.79 26.82
C ALA A 507 18.23 4.51 26.38
N VAL A 508 18.95 3.40 26.28
CA VAL A 508 18.35 2.09 26.03
C VAL A 508 17.68 1.60 27.31
N PRO A 509 16.40 1.11 27.23
CA PRO A 509 15.70 0.58 28.40
C PRO A 509 16.47 -0.57 29.05
N PRO A 510 16.53 -0.65 30.39
CA PRO A 510 17.27 -1.71 31.11
C PRO A 510 16.80 -3.13 30.71
N ALA A 511 15.52 -3.32 30.46
CA ALA A 511 14.95 -4.61 30.04
C ALA A 511 15.51 -5.11 28.69
N CYS A 512 16.03 -4.23 27.83
CA CYS A 512 16.70 -4.64 26.59
C CYS A 512 18.10 -5.24 26.85
N LYS A 513 18.65 -5.06 28.05
CA LYS A 513 20.01 -5.54 28.43
C LYS A 513 19.97 -6.92 29.10
N GLU A 514 18.81 -7.50 29.25
CA GLU A 514 18.63 -8.84 29.78
C GLU A 514 18.86 -9.86 28.66
N GLY A 515 20.00 -10.52 28.66
CA GLY A 515 20.41 -11.47 27.63
C GLY A 515 21.79 -11.21 27.07
N ALA A 516 22.29 -12.15 26.29
CA ALA A 516 23.56 -12.02 25.57
C ALA A 516 23.23 -11.95 24.06
N TYR A 517 23.41 -10.79 23.47
CA TYR A 517 23.08 -10.53 22.07
C TYR A 517 24.34 -10.20 21.28
N SER A 518 24.34 -10.56 20.00
CA SER A 518 25.35 -10.16 19.02
C SER A 518 24.72 -9.29 17.94
N LEU A 519 25.43 -8.29 17.47
CA LEU A 519 24.94 -7.37 16.45
C LEU A 519 24.73 -8.10 15.11
N LEU A 520 23.49 -8.18 14.65
CA LEU A 520 23.12 -8.66 13.32
C LEU A 520 23.14 -7.53 12.28
N LEU A 521 22.60 -6.37 12.66
CA LEU A 521 22.52 -5.20 11.79
C LEU A 521 22.32 -3.91 12.59
N GLY A 522 23.09 -2.88 12.27
CA GLY A 522 22.92 -1.50 12.76
C GLY A 522 22.89 -0.51 11.60
N ASN A 523 22.21 0.61 11.76
CA ASN A 523 22.20 1.68 10.75
C ASN A 523 23.33 2.70 10.94
N TYR A 524 24.09 2.59 12.02
CA TYR A 524 25.37 3.29 12.24
C TYR A 524 26.51 2.29 12.24
N LYS A 525 27.68 2.70 11.76
CA LYS A 525 28.91 1.92 11.96
C LYS A 525 29.24 1.88 13.45
N SER A 526 29.31 0.68 14.00
CA SER A 526 29.61 0.45 15.41
C SER A 526 30.53 -0.76 15.56
N ASP A 527 31.54 -0.65 16.39
CA ASP A 527 32.37 -1.77 16.84
C ASP A 527 31.84 -2.34 18.18
N ALA A 528 30.66 -1.90 18.63
CA ALA A 528 30.09 -2.34 19.91
C ALA A 528 29.61 -3.78 19.82
N GLU A 529 30.07 -4.62 20.71
CA GLU A 529 29.51 -5.93 20.99
C GLU A 529 28.29 -5.79 21.92
N GLY A 530 27.14 -6.34 21.51
CA GLY A 530 25.91 -6.38 22.30
C GLY A 530 25.08 -5.09 22.32
N VAL A 531 24.19 -5.01 23.32
CA VAL A 531 23.22 -3.92 23.46
C VAL A 531 23.93 -2.61 23.89
N PRO A 532 23.79 -1.50 23.15
CA PRO A 532 24.42 -0.24 23.53
C PRO A 532 23.75 0.40 24.77
N ASP A 533 24.46 1.28 25.48
CA ASP A 533 23.87 2.04 26.59
C ASP A 533 22.86 3.10 26.11
N LYS A 534 23.10 3.67 24.95
CA LYS A 534 22.32 4.72 24.34
C LYS A 534 22.19 4.50 22.84
N LEU A 535 21.10 4.97 22.28
CA LEU A 535 20.88 5.06 20.85
C LEU A 535 21.10 6.50 20.38
N LYS A 536 21.82 6.67 19.29
CA LYS A 536 21.98 7.94 18.58
C LYS A 536 20.64 8.38 17.96
N ALA A 537 20.61 9.59 17.36
CA ALA A 537 19.48 10.06 16.58
C ALA A 537 19.12 9.05 15.48
N TYR A 538 17.85 8.63 15.43
CA TYR A 538 17.35 7.66 14.46
C TYR A 538 18.16 6.35 14.38
N GLU A 539 18.75 5.92 15.49
CA GLU A 539 19.50 4.66 15.51
C GLU A 539 18.55 3.45 15.57
N SER A 540 18.91 2.45 14.80
CA SER A 540 18.28 1.13 14.74
C SER A 540 19.34 0.06 14.99
N VAL A 541 19.11 -0.81 15.98
CA VAL A 541 19.99 -1.91 16.33
C VAL A 541 19.19 -3.20 16.35
N ILE A 542 19.65 -4.20 15.60
CA ILE A 542 19.08 -5.53 15.51
C ILE A 542 20.16 -6.51 15.98
N LEU A 543 19.83 -7.28 16.98
CA LEU A 543 20.77 -8.11 17.74
C LEU A 543 20.28 -9.56 17.77
#